data_b620f0f1353340dac2e964e5fa597715
#
_entry.id   b620f0f1353340dac2e964e5fa597715
#
_cell.length_a   1.000
_cell.length_b   1.000
_cell.length_c   1.000
_cell.angle_alpha   90.00
_cell.angle_beta   90.00
_cell.angle_gamma   90.00
#
_symmetry.space_group_name_H-M   'P 1'
#
loop_
_entity.id
_entity.type
_entity.pdbx_description
1 polymer ?
#
loop_
_entity_poly.entity_id
_entity_poly.type
_entity_poly.pdbx_seq_one_letter_code
_entity_poly.pdbx_strand_id
1 'polypeptide(L)'
;MRKGKIAAQASHASLGAILNYGKHLPEVEGKYESVNISLRHQPLSEWLNGRFTKVCLYVNSEQELLDIYNKAMYNKVNVKLIKDAGLTEFNGVPTLTCLALGPDYPEVIDPITGHLKLL
;
A
#
# COMPACT_ATOMS: atom_id res chain seq x y z
N MET A 1 -15.31 -3.26 -7.98
CA MET A 1 -14.72 -2.12 -8.72
C MET A 1 -14.47 -2.50 -10.18
N ARG A 2 -14.67 -1.57 -11.10
CA ARG A 2 -14.29 -1.75 -12.49
C ARG A 2 -12.77 -1.76 -12.65
N LYS A 3 -12.29 -2.31 -13.77
CA LYS A 3 -10.84 -2.50 -14.01
C LYS A 3 -10.02 -1.22 -13.83
N GLY A 4 -10.49 -0.09 -14.37
CA GLY A 4 -9.80 1.18 -14.25
C GLY A 4 -9.72 1.66 -12.81
N LYS A 5 -10.78 1.46 -12.04
CA LYS A 5 -10.80 1.82 -10.61
C LYS A 5 -9.84 0.95 -9.81
N ILE A 6 -9.80 -0.35 -10.08
CA ILE A 6 -8.85 -1.26 -9.46
C ILE A 6 -7.42 -0.79 -9.71
N ALA A 7 -7.09 -0.49 -10.97
CA ALA A 7 -5.76 -0.03 -11.34
C ALA A 7 -5.39 1.28 -10.64
N ALA A 8 -6.30 2.24 -10.58
CA ALA A 8 -6.07 3.52 -9.92
C ALA A 8 -5.85 3.34 -8.42
N GLN A 9 -6.70 2.54 -7.76
CA GLN A 9 -6.58 2.30 -6.32
C GLN A 9 -5.31 1.53 -5.98
N ALA A 10 -4.94 0.53 -6.76
CA ALA A 10 -3.68 -0.19 -6.57
C ALA A 10 -2.47 0.74 -6.73
N SER A 11 -2.52 1.67 -7.68
CA SER A 11 -1.47 2.67 -7.87
C SER A 11 -1.36 3.61 -6.68
N HIS A 12 -2.48 4.07 -6.12
CA HIS A 12 -2.50 4.88 -4.91
C HIS A 12 -1.83 4.13 -3.75
N ALA A 13 -2.19 2.88 -3.55
CA ALA A 13 -1.66 2.07 -2.46
C ALA A 13 -0.15 1.84 -2.61
N SER A 14 0.29 1.46 -3.80
CA SER A 14 1.70 1.20 -4.09
C SER A 14 2.56 2.44 -3.84
N LEU A 15 2.20 3.57 -4.41
CA LEU A 15 2.93 4.80 -4.21
C LEU A 15 2.87 5.25 -2.75
N GLY A 16 1.69 5.17 -2.13
CA GLY A 16 1.51 5.54 -0.73
C GLY A 16 2.39 4.73 0.22
N ALA A 17 2.54 3.44 -0.02
CA ALA A 17 3.41 2.58 0.78
C ALA A 17 4.87 3.01 0.71
N ILE A 18 5.35 3.38 -0.48
CA ILE A 18 6.72 3.85 -0.65
C ILE A 18 6.91 5.23 0.00
N LEU A 19 5.92 6.11 -0.12
CA LEU A 19 5.96 7.43 0.52
C LEU A 19 5.99 7.35 2.05
N ASN A 20 5.57 6.24 2.66
CA ASN A 20 5.71 6.05 4.11
C ASN A 20 7.18 6.10 4.56
N TYR A 21 8.12 5.79 3.68
CA TYR A 21 9.55 5.91 3.96
C TYR A 21 10.10 7.30 3.66
N GLY A 22 9.24 8.19 3.18
CA GLY A 22 9.65 9.51 2.71
C GLY A 22 9.74 10.53 3.82
N LYS A 23 10.73 11.42 3.70
CA LYS A 23 10.81 12.63 4.47
C LYS A 23 10.45 13.80 3.56
N HIS A 24 9.35 14.46 3.87
CA HIS A 24 8.82 15.57 3.09
C HIS A 24 9.50 16.88 3.51
N LEU A 25 10.21 17.54 2.58
CA LEU A 25 11.02 18.74 2.85
C LEU A 25 11.01 19.69 1.66
N PRO A 26 11.10 21.01 1.92
CA PRO A 26 10.59 21.68 3.11
C PRO A 26 9.07 21.84 3.03
N GLU A 27 8.41 22.02 4.16
CA GLU A 27 6.99 22.38 4.17
C GLU A 27 6.87 23.91 4.07
N VAL A 28 6.27 24.38 2.97
CA VAL A 28 5.99 25.80 2.75
C VAL A 28 4.51 25.95 2.44
N GLU A 29 3.78 26.70 3.26
CA GLU A 29 2.33 26.90 3.09
C GLU A 29 1.53 25.59 2.97
N GLY A 30 1.90 24.56 3.75
CA GLY A 30 1.26 23.26 3.72
C GLY A 30 1.62 22.40 2.52
N LYS A 31 2.58 22.81 1.72
CA LYS A 31 3.05 22.07 0.55
C LYS A 31 4.50 21.67 0.72
N TYR A 32 4.83 20.47 0.21
CA TYR A 32 6.20 19.98 0.20
C TYR A 32 6.82 20.15 -1.20
N GLU A 33 8.05 20.61 -1.26
CA GLU A 33 8.79 20.79 -2.51
C GLU A 33 9.57 19.55 -2.91
N SER A 34 9.88 18.67 -1.94
CA SER A 34 10.62 17.45 -2.20
C SER A 34 10.28 16.34 -1.21
N VAL A 35 10.51 15.11 -1.63
CA VAL A 35 10.41 13.94 -0.77
C VAL A 35 11.73 13.20 -0.86
N ASN A 36 12.35 12.95 0.29
CA ASN A 36 13.57 12.17 0.38
C ASN A 36 13.25 10.79 0.96
N ILE A 37 13.56 9.73 0.21
CA ILE A 37 13.32 8.35 0.63
C ILE A 37 14.67 7.72 0.94
N SER A 38 14.90 7.40 2.23
CA SER A 38 16.11 6.69 2.65
C SER A 38 15.98 5.22 2.28
N LEU A 39 17.06 4.66 1.71
CA LEU A 39 17.13 3.25 1.36
C LEU A 39 17.86 2.42 2.43
N ARG A 40 17.84 2.88 3.68
CA ARG A 40 18.45 2.13 4.79
C ARG A 40 17.71 0.84 5.13
N HIS A 41 16.39 0.81 4.91
CA HIS A 41 15.62 -0.41 5.06
C HIS A 41 16.00 -1.36 3.93
N GLN A 42 16.70 -2.43 4.27
CA GLN A 42 17.28 -3.34 3.28
C GLN A 42 16.27 -3.93 2.28
N PRO A 43 15.10 -4.41 2.72
CA PRO A 43 14.10 -4.92 1.77
C PRO A 43 13.65 -3.87 0.75
N LEU A 44 13.49 -2.62 1.16
CA LEU A 44 13.15 -1.52 0.26
C LEU A 44 14.26 -1.28 -0.76
N SER A 45 15.51 -1.24 -0.29
CA SER A 45 16.67 -1.02 -1.16
C SER A 45 16.81 -2.14 -2.20
N GLU A 46 16.72 -3.38 -1.76
CA GLU A 46 16.84 -4.55 -2.67
C GLU A 46 15.70 -4.59 -3.69
N TRP A 47 14.48 -4.27 -3.27
CA TRP A 47 13.33 -4.25 -4.16
C TRP A 47 13.42 -3.12 -5.18
N LEU A 48 13.74 -1.91 -4.75
CA LEU A 48 13.80 -0.73 -5.61
C LEU A 48 14.93 -0.84 -6.64
N ASN A 49 16.08 -1.36 -6.23
CA ASN A 49 17.24 -1.54 -7.10
C ASN A 49 17.25 -2.87 -7.85
N GLY A 50 16.30 -3.74 -7.58
CA GLY A 50 16.18 -5.06 -8.17
C GLY A 50 15.07 -5.16 -9.20
N ARG A 51 14.26 -6.22 -9.10
CA ARG A 51 13.20 -6.50 -10.06
C ARG A 51 11.98 -5.60 -9.93
N PHE A 52 11.83 -4.91 -8.83
CA PHE A 52 10.72 -3.99 -8.63
C PHE A 52 9.35 -4.70 -8.70
N THR A 53 9.31 -5.96 -8.29
CA THR A 53 8.15 -6.84 -8.44
C THR A 53 6.97 -6.38 -7.59
N LYS A 54 5.78 -6.43 -8.16
CA LYS A 54 4.53 -6.18 -7.47
C LYS A 54 3.57 -7.31 -7.77
N VAL A 55 2.84 -7.74 -6.76
CA VAL A 55 1.87 -8.82 -6.87
C VAL A 55 0.52 -8.31 -6.39
N CYS A 56 -0.52 -8.52 -7.20
CA CYS A 56 -1.88 -8.12 -6.84
C CYS A 56 -2.68 -9.35 -6.41
N LEU A 57 -3.19 -9.28 -5.19
CA LEU A 57 -4.02 -10.32 -4.58
C LEU A 57 -5.41 -9.76 -4.33
N TYR A 58 -6.36 -10.61 -3.96
CA TYR A 58 -7.70 -10.10 -3.63
C TYR A 58 -8.21 -10.68 -2.30
N VAL A 59 -9.13 -9.91 -1.70
CA VAL A 59 -9.95 -10.33 -0.57
C VAL A 59 -11.41 -10.17 -0.95
N ASN A 60 -12.30 -10.83 -0.21
CA ASN A 60 -13.73 -10.86 -0.51
C ASN A 60 -14.56 -9.91 0.35
N SER A 61 -13.96 -9.26 1.33
CA SER A 61 -14.70 -8.37 2.23
C SER A 61 -13.80 -7.27 2.80
N GLU A 62 -14.44 -6.21 3.26
CA GLU A 62 -13.76 -5.14 3.99
C GLU A 62 -13.12 -5.69 5.27
N GLN A 63 -13.78 -6.62 5.96
CA GLN A 63 -13.25 -7.19 7.18
C GLN A 63 -11.94 -7.95 6.93
N GLU A 64 -11.88 -8.73 5.84
CA GLU A 64 -10.62 -9.39 5.47
C GLU A 64 -9.50 -8.40 5.21
N LEU A 65 -9.82 -7.28 4.54
CA LEU A 65 -8.85 -6.22 4.28
C LEU A 65 -8.32 -5.62 5.59
N LEU A 66 -9.23 -5.32 6.52
CA LEU A 66 -8.87 -4.77 7.82
C LEU A 66 -8.06 -5.77 8.66
N ASP A 67 -8.38 -7.05 8.59
CA ASP A 67 -7.62 -8.08 9.30
C ASP A 67 -6.17 -8.13 8.82
N ILE A 68 -5.96 -8.02 7.52
CA ILE A 68 -4.62 -7.95 6.93
C ILE A 68 -3.89 -6.68 7.37
N TYR A 69 -4.58 -5.55 7.32
CA TYR A 69 -4.02 -4.27 7.78
C TYR A 69 -3.56 -4.35 9.24
N ASN A 70 -4.44 -4.86 10.11
CA ASN A 70 -4.14 -4.96 11.54
C ASN A 70 -2.99 -5.91 11.81
N LYS A 71 -2.92 -7.03 11.08
CA LYS A 71 -1.82 -8.00 11.22
C LYS A 71 -0.49 -7.39 10.76
N ALA A 72 -0.50 -6.62 9.68
CA ALA A 72 0.67 -5.90 9.21
C ALA A 72 1.16 -4.89 10.25
N MET A 73 0.23 -4.11 10.79
CA MET A 73 0.55 -3.12 11.83
C MET A 73 1.11 -3.77 13.09
N TYR A 74 0.49 -4.87 13.54
CA TYR A 74 0.95 -5.62 14.69
C TYR A 74 2.38 -6.14 14.52
N ASN A 75 2.71 -6.62 13.33
CA ASN A 75 4.03 -7.16 12.99
C ASN A 75 5.02 -6.09 12.51
N LYS A 76 4.63 -4.82 12.55
CA LYS A 76 5.46 -3.68 12.13
C LYS A 76 5.94 -3.79 10.69
N VAL A 77 5.10 -4.35 9.81
CA VAL A 77 5.35 -4.42 8.38
C VAL A 77 4.75 -3.18 7.73
N ASN A 78 5.49 -2.55 6.83
CA ASN A 78 5.02 -1.36 6.13
C ASN A 78 3.72 -1.67 5.39
N VAL A 79 2.70 -0.85 5.62
CA VAL A 79 1.39 -1.00 5.00
C VAL A 79 0.76 0.37 4.76
N LYS A 80 0.05 0.49 3.64
CA LYS A 80 -0.73 1.69 3.34
C LYS A 80 -2.15 1.27 2.98
N LEU A 81 -3.11 1.66 3.80
CA LEU A 81 -4.53 1.43 3.57
C LEU A 81 -5.12 2.61 2.81
N ILE A 82 -5.89 2.34 1.77
CA ILE A 82 -6.51 3.36 0.94
C ILE A 82 -8.00 3.45 1.22
N LYS A 83 -8.44 4.67 1.48
CA LYS A 83 -9.85 5.00 1.62
C LYS A 83 -10.24 5.92 0.47
N ASP A 84 -11.15 5.45 -0.38
CA ASP A 84 -11.67 6.26 -1.47
C ASP A 84 -12.80 7.14 -0.97
N ALA A 85 -12.90 8.37 -1.50
CA ALA A 85 -13.97 9.29 -1.11
C ALA A 85 -15.34 8.88 -1.65
N GLY A 86 -15.41 7.91 -2.56
CA GLY A 86 -16.66 7.40 -3.11
C GLY A 86 -17.25 8.25 -4.23
N LEU A 87 -16.45 9.14 -4.81
CA LEU A 87 -16.96 10.11 -5.81
C LEU A 87 -17.31 9.49 -7.15
N THR A 88 -16.78 8.31 -7.48
CA THR A 88 -16.97 7.69 -8.79
C THR A 88 -17.84 6.44 -8.78
N GLU A 89 -17.61 5.47 -7.89
CA GLU A 89 -18.29 4.17 -7.90
C GLU A 89 -19.11 3.88 -6.65
N PHE A 90 -18.90 4.62 -5.56
CA PHE A 90 -19.48 4.28 -4.25
C PHE A 90 -20.52 5.29 -3.77
N ASN A 91 -21.20 5.98 -4.69
CA ASN A 91 -22.29 6.90 -4.43
C ASN A 91 -21.97 7.95 -3.34
N GLY A 92 -20.76 8.48 -3.34
CA GLY A 92 -20.32 9.46 -2.37
C GLY A 92 -19.96 8.89 -0.99
N VAL A 93 -20.04 7.56 -0.79
CA VAL A 93 -19.73 6.93 0.49
C VAL A 93 -18.23 6.64 0.56
N PRO A 94 -17.51 7.18 1.56
CA PRO A 94 -16.10 6.84 1.76
C PRO A 94 -15.94 5.33 1.97
N THR A 95 -15.05 4.70 1.22
CA THR A 95 -14.91 3.24 1.18
C THR A 95 -13.47 2.82 1.24
N LEU A 96 -13.16 1.85 2.09
CA LEU A 96 -11.85 1.19 2.10
C LEU A 96 -11.77 0.29 0.87
N THR A 97 -10.77 0.50 0.03
CA THR A 97 -10.71 -0.17 -1.28
C THR A 97 -9.60 -1.19 -1.39
N CYS A 98 -8.42 -0.89 -0.88
CA CYS A 98 -7.27 -1.77 -0.99
C CYS A 98 -6.18 -1.34 -0.01
N LEU A 99 -5.13 -2.13 0.04
CA LEU A 99 -3.90 -1.75 0.74
C LEU A 99 -2.69 -2.23 -0.04
N ALA A 100 -1.53 -1.65 0.24
CA ALA A 100 -0.26 -2.17 -0.21
C ALA A 100 0.57 -2.56 1.01
N LEU A 101 1.28 -3.68 0.89
CA LEU A 101 2.09 -4.26 1.95
C LEU A 101 3.52 -4.42 1.47
N GLY A 102 4.48 -3.98 2.28
CA GLY A 102 5.88 -4.08 1.96
C GLY A 102 6.47 -2.80 1.36
N PRO A 103 7.60 -2.90 0.62
CA PRO A 103 8.29 -4.14 0.25
C PRO A 103 8.99 -4.82 1.44
N ASP A 104 8.98 -6.16 1.45
CA ASP A 104 9.68 -6.93 2.46
C ASP A 104 9.97 -8.34 1.94
N TYR A 105 10.68 -9.14 2.73
CA TYR A 105 11.05 -10.49 2.36
C TYR A 105 9.86 -11.46 2.44
N PRO A 106 9.86 -12.56 1.67
CA PRO A 106 8.77 -13.54 1.69
C PRO A 106 8.46 -14.06 3.10
N GLU A 107 9.46 -14.32 3.92
CA GLU A 107 9.28 -14.81 5.29
C GLU A 107 8.57 -13.81 6.19
N VAL A 108 8.53 -12.54 5.83
CA VAL A 108 7.80 -11.49 6.54
C VAL A 108 6.39 -11.32 5.97
N ILE A 109 6.26 -11.35 4.65
CA ILE A 109 5.00 -11.09 3.93
C ILE A 109 4.06 -12.32 3.91
N ASP A 110 4.61 -13.50 3.64
CA ASP A 110 3.80 -14.71 3.45
C ASP A 110 2.92 -15.07 4.66
N PRO A 111 3.36 -14.91 5.91
CA PRO A 111 2.47 -15.14 7.06
C PRO A 111 1.23 -14.24 7.07
N ILE A 112 1.28 -13.10 6.37
CA ILE A 112 0.19 -12.14 6.35
C ILE A 112 -0.72 -12.37 5.14
N THR A 113 -0.16 -12.57 3.95
CA THR A 113 -0.92 -12.60 2.70
C THR A 113 -0.71 -13.87 1.86
N GLY A 114 0.14 -14.80 2.30
CA GLY A 114 0.47 -16.00 1.51
C GLY A 114 -0.71 -16.91 1.21
N HIS A 115 -1.80 -16.83 1.99
CA HIS A 115 -3.02 -17.60 1.79
C HIS A 115 -3.96 -16.98 0.74
N LEU A 116 -3.71 -15.76 0.30
CA LEU A 116 -4.56 -15.06 -0.66
C LEU A 116 -4.25 -15.50 -2.08
N LYS A 117 -5.24 -15.37 -2.95
CA LYS A 117 -5.13 -15.73 -4.37
C LYS A 117 -4.83 -14.51 -5.22
N LEU A 118 -4.19 -14.76 -6.36
CA LEU A 118 -3.93 -13.72 -7.35
C LEU A 118 -5.24 -13.17 -7.92
N LEU A 119 -5.25 -11.85 -8.05
CA LEU A 119 -6.36 -11.13 -8.69
C LEU A 119 -6.47 -11.50 -10.17
#